data_92e6c10bed1f795596784d1467b30054
#
_entry.id   92e6c10bed1f795596784d1467b30054
#
_cell.length_a   1.000
_cell.length_b   1.000
_cell.length_c   1.000
_cell.angle_alpha   90.00
_cell.angle_beta   90.00
_cell.angle_gamma   90.00
#
_symmetry.space_group_name_H-M   'P 1'
#
loop_
_entity.id
_entity.type
_entity.pdbx_description
1 polymer ?
#
loop_
_entity_poly.entity_id
_entity_poly.type
_entity_poly.pdbx_seq_one_letter_code
_entity_poly.pdbx_strand_id
1 'polypeptide(L)'
;MDTDAIYYASMNLSTQVVSSPVLVLAENPGTWDAAYTCNPKVIGGVFENPLGDEQNYSYAMYYVATSLVNGTSNSIGVAFSNDGIHWAKYPNPVIASSAPVGSNGYGVGQPALYNSDHKAAITMFYEDWNSSVHHVAAVSKDGVHFLVQGTLTLNGLDADDPNASWGDMSYDSSVGEWYAIFNRPLRPQSTTGNVPERGQYGVELYKIPQNAIFTGSSPWQQIVTMDTNSTGFESNFIAGFVHDMWGNLNVKSYPTIQMYTSVSYPQPTWDATPAEAGSSASLNTWIIMPMSWAPQTSPALPLNRYFNGTVHEVTTGSISQNGGFRLEGVPGYVDANPLRGATVPLYGCKAGQSDYFISLDVNCEGERVLGTEGYAYAHPISGMNLVALYRCSTGYDHFVSTAPDCEGQKTDELLGFVTP
;
A
#
# COMPACT_ATOMS: atom_id res chain seq x y z
N MET A 1 31.60 19.31 0.76
CA MET A 1 30.85 18.17 1.30
C MET A 1 29.43 18.43 0.90
N ASP A 2 28.81 17.51 0.19
CA ASP A 2 27.40 17.62 -0.11
C ASP A 2 26.68 17.23 1.19
N THR A 3 25.94 18.17 1.78
CA THR A 3 25.14 17.98 2.97
C THR A 3 23.68 17.94 2.55
N ASP A 4 22.90 16.97 3.06
CA ASP A 4 21.48 16.93 2.83
C ASP A 4 20.79 18.03 3.64
N ALA A 5 19.88 18.74 3.01
CA ALA A 5 19.06 19.76 3.63
C ALA A 5 17.63 19.69 3.10
N ILE A 6 16.68 20.22 3.88
CA ILE A 6 15.25 20.17 3.52
C ILE A 6 14.83 21.48 2.88
N TYR A 7 14.20 21.36 1.72
CA TYR A 7 13.69 22.50 0.94
C TYR A 7 12.17 22.42 0.83
N TYR A 8 11.56 23.56 0.79
CA TYR A 8 10.15 23.73 0.47
C TYR A 8 9.98 24.18 -0.97
N ALA A 9 9.04 23.60 -1.67
CA ALA A 9 8.54 24.09 -2.95
C ALA A 9 7.03 23.90 -3.01
N SER A 10 6.32 24.80 -3.69
CA SER A 10 4.90 24.68 -3.97
C SER A 10 4.68 24.26 -5.42
N MET A 11 3.65 23.49 -5.67
CA MET A 11 3.25 23.10 -7.02
C MET A 11 1.82 23.60 -7.30
N ASN A 12 1.65 24.29 -8.42
CA ASN A 12 0.32 24.62 -8.92
C ASN A 12 -0.30 23.35 -9.53
N LEU A 13 -1.36 22.84 -8.92
CA LEU A 13 -1.97 21.58 -9.33
C LEU A 13 -2.60 21.63 -10.74
N SER A 14 -3.01 22.81 -11.22
CA SER A 14 -3.62 22.95 -12.54
C SER A 14 -2.56 23.01 -13.65
N THR A 15 -1.42 23.66 -13.40
CA THR A 15 -0.36 23.86 -14.39
C THR A 15 0.82 22.93 -14.21
N GLN A 16 0.90 22.23 -13.07
CA GLN A 16 2.02 21.40 -12.62
C GLN A 16 3.37 22.17 -12.53
N VAL A 17 3.30 23.48 -12.48
CA VAL A 17 4.48 24.31 -12.31
C VAL A 17 4.90 24.31 -10.85
N VAL A 18 6.17 23.97 -10.60
CA VAL A 18 6.80 23.97 -9.28
C VAL A 18 7.52 25.29 -9.08
N SER A 19 7.36 25.89 -7.89
CA SER A 19 8.11 27.10 -7.50
C SER A 19 9.60 26.79 -7.33
N SER A 20 10.43 27.84 -7.34
CA SER A 20 11.83 27.67 -6.91
C SER A 20 11.89 27.15 -5.47
N PRO A 21 12.75 26.16 -5.17
CA PRO A 21 12.87 25.62 -3.83
C PRO A 21 13.51 26.65 -2.87
N VAL A 22 13.01 26.67 -1.64
CA VAL A 22 13.51 27.51 -0.55
C VAL A 22 14.05 26.59 0.55
N LEU A 23 15.28 26.83 1.02
CA LEU A 23 15.86 26.11 2.14
C LEU A 23 15.05 26.41 3.43
N VAL A 24 14.54 25.36 4.08
CA VAL A 24 13.69 25.50 5.27
C VAL A 24 14.29 24.84 6.50
N LEU A 25 15.10 23.80 6.34
CA LEU A 25 15.81 23.14 7.44
C LEU A 25 17.16 22.64 6.95
N ALA A 26 18.24 23.11 7.60
CA ALA A 26 19.60 22.65 7.35
C ALA A 26 20.18 21.96 8.58
N GLU A 27 21.33 21.35 8.43
CA GLU A 27 22.17 20.85 9.52
C GLU A 27 22.47 21.94 10.55
N ASN A 28 22.71 21.53 11.80
CA ASN A 28 23.07 22.45 12.88
C ASN A 28 24.45 22.08 13.43
N PRO A 29 25.51 22.81 13.02
CA PRO A 29 26.90 22.48 13.40
C PRO A 29 27.09 22.38 14.92
N GLY A 30 27.74 21.30 15.34
CA GLY A 30 28.04 21.06 16.76
C GLY A 30 26.92 20.39 17.56
N THR A 31 25.85 19.99 16.90
CA THR A 31 24.74 19.24 17.50
C THR A 31 24.63 17.81 16.96
N TRP A 32 23.63 17.07 17.40
CA TRP A 32 23.38 15.70 16.95
C TRP A 32 22.99 15.60 15.46
N ASP A 33 22.52 16.68 14.85
CA ASP A 33 22.08 16.80 13.46
C ASP A 33 23.07 17.63 12.61
N ALA A 34 24.38 17.53 12.92
CA ALA A 34 25.40 18.40 12.33
C ALA A 34 25.86 18.01 10.93
N ALA A 35 25.50 16.83 10.39
CA ALA A 35 25.95 16.37 9.10
C ALA A 35 24.87 16.31 8.03
N TYR A 36 23.73 15.76 8.35
CA TYR A 36 22.60 15.56 7.41
C TYR A 36 21.28 15.86 8.05
N THR A 37 20.33 16.41 7.27
CA THR A 37 18.90 16.51 7.59
C THR A 37 18.09 16.09 6.36
N CYS A 38 17.32 15.01 6.46
CA CYS A 38 16.60 14.42 5.33
C CYS A 38 15.24 13.81 5.75
N ASN A 39 14.53 13.22 4.80
CA ASN A 39 13.29 12.46 4.97
C ASN A 39 12.25 13.19 5.84
N PRO A 40 11.85 14.43 5.48
CA PRO A 40 10.90 15.19 6.26
C PRO A 40 9.49 14.62 6.13
N LYS A 41 8.76 14.63 7.24
CA LYS A 41 7.31 14.44 7.28
C LYS A 41 6.69 15.57 8.07
N VAL A 42 5.72 16.24 7.48
CA VAL A 42 5.00 17.36 8.10
C VAL A 42 3.60 16.93 8.49
N ILE A 43 3.18 17.32 9.68
CA ILE A 43 1.84 17.08 10.19
C ILE A 43 1.28 18.31 10.87
N GLY A 44 0.00 18.58 10.71
CA GLY A 44 -0.71 19.63 11.38
C GLY A 44 -1.12 19.23 12.81
N GLY A 45 -1.30 20.24 13.65
CA GLY A 45 -1.71 20.02 15.03
C GLY A 45 -1.87 21.31 15.82
N VAL A 46 -1.96 21.17 17.13
CA VAL A 46 -1.86 22.26 18.11
C VAL A 46 -0.82 21.84 19.13
N PHE A 47 0.41 22.26 18.90
CA PHE A 47 1.56 21.94 19.75
C PHE A 47 1.77 23.08 20.73
N GLU A 48 1.40 22.85 21.99
CA GLU A 48 1.44 23.86 23.03
C GLU A 48 2.85 23.98 23.61
N ASN A 49 3.50 25.11 23.37
CA ASN A 49 4.82 25.47 23.94
C ASN A 49 5.88 24.33 23.89
N PRO A 50 6.06 23.63 22.78
CA PRO A 50 6.92 22.44 22.72
C PRO A 50 8.41 22.78 22.87
N LEU A 51 8.78 24.04 22.65
CA LEU A 51 10.15 24.52 22.73
C LEU A 51 10.46 25.27 24.03
N GLY A 52 9.45 25.53 24.90
CA GLY A 52 9.60 26.31 26.10
C GLY A 52 9.75 27.82 25.83
N ASP A 53 9.34 28.29 24.67
CA ASP A 53 9.44 29.68 24.19
C ASP A 53 8.12 30.45 24.32
N GLU A 54 7.14 29.89 25.03
CA GLU A 54 5.80 30.44 25.24
C GLU A 54 4.95 30.55 23.96
N GLN A 55 5.36 29.88 22.88
CA GLN A 55 4.62 29.86 21.61
C GLN A 55 3.92 28.52 21.40
N ASN A 56 2.78 28.59 20.70
CA ASN A 56 2.09 27.41 20.17
C ASN A 56 2.36 27.33 18.68
N TYR A 57 2.43 26.10 18.17
CA TYR A 57 2.74 25.84 16.77
C TYR A 57 1.62 25.01 16.10
N SER A 58 1.43 25.28 14.81
CA SER A 58 0.40 24.62 14.00
C SER A 58 0.92 23.43 13.20
N TYR A 59 2.22 23.32 13.03
CA TYR A 59 2.88 22.27 12.26
C TYR A 59 4.08 21.71 13.02
N ALA A 60 4.26 20.39 12.89
CA ALA A 60 5.48 19.69 13.27
C ALA A 60 6.07 19.00 12.05
N MET A 61 7.37 19.15 11.83
CA MET A 61 8.17 18.43 10.84
C MET A 61 9.07 17.44 11.56
N TYR A 62 8.83 16.16 11.37
CA TYR A 62 9.76 15.13 11.83
C TYR A 62 10.74 14.85 10.69
N TYR A 63 12.03 14.75 11.02
CA TYR A 63 13.09 14.59 10.03
C TYR A 63 14.16 13.64 10.54
N VAL A 64 14.83 12.97 9.63
CA VAL A 64 15.97 12.11 9.94
C VAL A 64 17.24 12.93 9.93
N ALA A 65 18.13 12.70 10.88
CA ALA A 65 19.40 13.40 10.95
C ALA A 65 20.48 12.59 11.70
N THR A 66 21.74 12.99 11.46
CA THR A 66 22.91 12.47 12.14
C THR A 66 24.03 13.52 12.20
N SER A 67 24.91 13.40 13.15
CA SER A 67 26.17 14.17 13.19
C SER A 67 27.31 13.50 12.44
N LEU A 68 27.10 12.31 11.88
CA LEU A 68 28.16 11.52 11.25
C LEU A 68 28.12 11.68 9.72
N VAL A 69 29.21 12.10 9.13
CA VAL A 69 29.36 12.36 7.69
C VAL A 69 29.20 11.10 6.82
N ASN A 70 29.22 9.92 7.39
CA ASN A 70 28.98 8.65 6.67
C ASN A 70 27.50 8.23 6.68
N GLY A 71 26.58 9.06 7.22
CA GLY A 71 25.14 8.78 7.21
C GLY A 71 24.69 7.62 8.10
N THR A 72 25.48 7.23 9.10
CA THR A 72 25.13 6.17 10.06
C THR A 72 24.61 6.75 11.37
N SER A 73 24.03 5.88 12.23
CA SER A 73 23.50 6.24 13.54
C SER A 73 22.44 7.36 13.49
N ASN A 74 21.60 7.31 12.47
CA ASN A 74 20.54 8.29 12.29
C ASN A 74 19.52 8.27 13.45
N SER A 75 19.01 9.42 13.77
CA SER A 75 17.95 9.67 14.76
C SER A 75 16.82 10.47 14.10
N ILE A 76 15.65 10.51 14.71
CA ILE A 76 14.54 11.34 14.25
C ILE A 76 14.40 12.54 15.18
N GLY A 77 14.40 13.74 14.60
CA GLY A 77 14.15 15.00 15.27
C GLY A 77 12.80 15.58 14.91
N VAL A 78 12.47 16.70 15.55
CA VAL A 78 11.29 17.49 15.24
C VAL A 78 11.61 18.98 15.20
N ALA A 79 10.99 19.67 14.25
CA ALA A 79 10.95 21.13 14.19
C ALA A 79 9.51 21.59 14.10
N PHE A 80 9.22 22.79 14.64
CA PHE A 80 7.88 23.34 14.70
C PHE A 80 7.77 24.63 13.90
N SER A 81 6.58 24.88 13.32
CA SER A 81 6.30 26.03 12.47
C SER A 81 4.85 26.48 12.57
N ASN A 82 4.60 27.75 12.23
CA ASN A 82 3.24 28.28 12.04
C ASN A 82 2.94 28.63 10.58
N ASP A 83 3.93 28.59 9.69
CA ASP A 83 3.76 28.97 8.28
C ASP A 83 4.31 27.92 7.29
N GLY A 84 4.97 26.87 7.78
CA GLY A 84 5.57 25.81 6.95
C GLY A 84 6.90 26.21 6.27
N ILE A 85 7.39 27.43 6.52
CA ILE A 85 8.61 27.98 5.93
C ILE A 85 9.68 28.23 6.99
N HIS A 86 9.28 28.82 8.11
CA HIS A 86 10.18 29.12 9.23
C HIS A 86 10.00 28.04 10.31
N TRP A 87 11.07 27.28 10.55
CA TRP A 87 11.06 26.12 11.43
C TRP A 87 12.02 26.31 12.60
N ALA A 88 11.53 26.05 13.81
CA ALA A 88 12.31 26.06 15.03
C ALA A 88 12.54 24.61 15.51
N LYS A 89 13.78 24.17 15.61
CA LYS A 89 14.15 22.80 15.97
C LYS A 89 14.01 22.55 17.47
N TYR A 90 13.45 21.39 17.82
CA TYR A 90 13.59 20.84 19.17
C TYR A 90 15.06 20.38 19.37
N PRO A 91 15.69 20.67 20.52
CA PRO A 91 17.14 20.54 20.65
C PRO A 91 17.66 19.10 20.65
N ASN A 92 16.83 18.12 20.94
CA ASN A 92 17.22 16.72 21.05
C ASN A 92 16.45 15.85 20.05
N PRO A 93 16.96 14.67 19.65
CA PRO A 93 16.16 13.72 18.90
C PRO A 93 14.96 13.24 19.72
N VAL A 94 13.82 13.06 19.06
CA VAL A 94 12.60 12.51 19.65
C VAL A 94 12.56 10.98 19.60
N ILE A 95 13.27 10.40 18.62
CA ILE A 95 13.60 8.97 18.55
C ILE A 95 15.12 8.89 18.35
N ALA A 96 15.82 8.40 19.37
CA ALA A 96 17.26 8.23 19.31
C ALA A 96 17.64 7.00 18.47
N SER A 97 18.80 7.06 17.82
CA SER A 97 19.35 5.94 17.07
C SER A 97 19.48 4.69 17.93
N SER A 98 19.06 3.55 17.38
CA SER A 98 19.32 2.22 17.94
C SER A 98 20.74 1.73 17.62
N ALA A 99 21.35 2.26 16.54
CA ALA A 99 22.69 1.91 16.11
C ALA A 99 23.74 2.64 16.94
N PRO A 100 24.68 1.93 17.60
CA PRO A 100 25.75 2.57 18.36
C PRO A 100 26.60 3.49 17.49
N VAL A 101 27.05 4.61 18.04
CA VAL A 101 27.99 5.50 17.36
C VAL A 101 29.27 4.73 17.02
N GLY A 102 29.71 4.82 15.76
CA GLY A 102 30.86 4.08 15.26
C GLY A 102 30.55 2.68 14.74
N SER A 103 29.29 2.22 14.81
CA SER A 103 28.81 1.08 14.05
C SER A 103 28.54 1.48 12.60
N ASN A 104 28.32 0.49 11.72
CA ASN A 104 27.85 0.72 10.35
C ASN A 104 26.32 0.68 10.23
N GLY A 105 25.61 0.66 11.37
CA GLY A 105 24.14 0.61 11.39
C GLY A 105 23.53 1.95 10.95
N TYR A 106 22.47 1.89 10.15
CA TYR A 106 21.76 3.09 9.71
C TYR A 106 21.13 3.83 10.90
N GLY A 107 20.55 3.11 11.86
CA GLY A 107 19.80 3.67 12.97
C GLY A 107 18.30 3.72 12.67
N VAL A 108 17.65 4.84 12.99
CA VAL A 108 16.21 4.99 12.77
C VAL A 108 15.91 6.02 11.66
N GLY A 109 14.82 5.80 10.92
CA GLY A 109 14.47 6.71 9.84
C GLY A 109 13.07 6.47 9.24
N GLN A 110 12.82 7.10 8.10
CA GLN A 110 11.59 6.99 7.30
C GLN A 110 10.31 7.22 8.14
N PRO A 111 10.16 8.37 8.84
CA PRO A 111 8.98 8.61 9.65
C PRO A 111 7.72 8.74 8.79
N ALA A 112 6.63 8.09 9.22
CA ALA A 112 5.28 8.30 8.74
C ALA A 112 4.38 8.67 9.93
N LEU A 113 3.39 9.53 9.73
CA LEU A 113 2.72 10.22 10.83
C LEU A 113 1.20 10.17 10.71
N TYR A 114 0.55 10.05 11.84
CA TYR A 114 -0.89 10.24 11.98
C TYR A 114 -1.21 10.99 13.28
N ASN A 115 -2.03 12.03 13.18
CA ASN A 115 -2.49 12.82 14.31
C ASN A 115 -3.96 12.51 14.60
N SER A 116 -4.21 11.71 15.63
CA SER A 116 -5.53 11.13 15.91
C SER A 116 -6.52 12.10 16.55
N ASP A 117 -6.04 13.12 17.25
CA ASP A 117 -6.89 14.08 17.99
C ASP A 117 -6.89 15.49 17.37
N HIS A 118 -6.18 15.65 16.24
CA HIS A 118 -5.97 16.93 15.56
C HIS A 118 -5.27 17.99 16.43
N LYS A 119 -4.63 17.55 17.51
CA LYS A 119 -3.83 18.39 18.42
C LYS A 119 -2.38 17.90 18.41
N ALA A 120 -1.97 17.16 19.42
CA ALA A 120 -0.60 16.70 19.58
C ALA A 120 -0.47 15.19 19.83
N ALA A 121 -1.57 14.43 19.67
CA ALA A 121 -1.54 12.97 19.81
C ALA A 121 -1.03 12.33 18.51
N ILE A 122 0.28 12.26 18.38
CA ILE A 122 0.97 11.76 17.18
C ILE A 122 1.24 10.27 17.31
N THR A 123 0.82 9.49 16.33
CA THR A 123 1.35 8.15 16.06
C THR A 123 2.42 8.30 15.00
N MET A 124 3.63 7.84 15.29
CA MET A 124 4.76 7.79 14.37
C MET A 124 5.08 6.34 14.06
N PHE A 125 5.18 6.01 12.80
CA PHE A 125 5.80 4.78 12.32
C PHE A 125 7.18 5.13 11.78
N TYR A 126 8.16 4.26 12.03
CA TYR A 126 9.52 4.46 11.55
C TYR A 126 10.22 3.12 11.35
N GLU A 127 11.28 3.15 10.58
CA GLU A 127 12.18 2.02 10.40
C GLU A 127 13.33 2.09 11.39
N ASP A 128 13.66 0.94 11.96
CA ASP A 128 14.83 0.73 12.80
C ASP A 128 15.75 -0.29 12.13
N TRP A 129 16.93 0.17 11.72
CA TRP A 129 17.93 -0.61 10.98
C TRP A 129 19.19 -0.77 11.81
N ASN A 130 19.19 -1.68 12.75
CA ASN A 130 20.39 -2.00 13.51
C ASN A 130 21.11 -3.26 12.98
N SER A 131 20.40 -4.40 12.85
CA SER A 131 20.91 -5.65 12.28
C SER A 131 19.97 -6.22 11.22
N SER A 132 18.76 -5.82 11.26
CA SER A 132 17.67 -6.10 10.32
C SER A 132 16.71 -4.93 10.33
N VAL A 133 15.85 -4.81 9.34
CA VAL A 133 14.80 -3.79 9.30
C VAL A 133 13.67 -4.20 10.24
N HIS A 134 13.30 -3.31 11.12
CA HIS A 134 12.10 -3.41 11.93
C HIS A 134 11.21 -2.20 11.69
N HIS A 135 9.94 -2.43 11.45
CA HIS A 135 8.94 -1.38 11.36
C HIS A 135 8.32 -1.18 12.74
N VAL A 136 8.53 -0.01 13.32
CA VAL A 136 8.20 0.29 14.70
C VAL A 136 7.16 1.38 14.77
N ALA A 137 6.23 1.28 15.72
CA ALA A 137 5.30 2.35 16.05
C ALA A 137 5.61 2.95 17.43
N ALA A 138 5.52 4.27 17.51
CA ALA A 138 5.59 5.02 18.75
C ALA A 138 4.48 6.07 18.79
N VAL A 139 4.05 6.43 20.00
CA VAL A 139 3.01 7.44 20.20
C VAL A 139 3.49 8.56 21.12
N SER A 140 3.05 9.76 20.84
CA SER A 140 3.27 10.94 21.68
C SER A 140 1.94 11.61 21.99
N LYS A 141 1.88 12.37 23.10
CA LYS A 141 0.75 13.22 23.48
C LYS A 141 1.04 14.72 23.35
N ASP A 142 2.30 15.05 23.10
CA ASP A 142 2.78 16.44 23.05
C ASP A 142 3.65 16.74 21.80
N GLY A 143 3.87 15.72 20.95
CA GLY A 143 4.67 15.85 19.73
C GLY A 143 6.18 15.73 19.93
N VAL A 144 6.69 15.61 21.17
CA VAL A 144 8.13 15.51 21.46
C VAL A 144 8.51 14.28 22.28
N HIS A 145 7.66 13.81 23.18
CA HIS A 145 7.94 12.65 24.02
C HIS A 145 7.21 11.42 23.48
N PHE A 146 7.97 10.52 22.87
CA PHE A 146 7.42 9.30 22.25
C PHE A 146 7.61 8.07 23.14
N LEU A 147 6.57 7.24 23.18
CA LEU A 147 6.57 5.92 23.81
C LEU A 147 6.42 4.87 22.73
N VAL A 148 7.43 4.01 22.58
CA VAL A 148 7.38 2.86 21.66
C VAL A 148 6.24 1.93 22.04
N GLN A 149 5.41 1.58 21.06
CA GLN A 149 4.27 0.68 21.22
C GLN A 149 4.63 -0.75 20.85
N GLY A 150 5.45 -0.94 19.83
CA GLY A 150 5.89 -2.25 19.36
C GLY A 150 6.29 -2.27 17.90
N THR A 151 6.68 -3.45 17.47
CA THR A 151 7.01 -3.73 16.07
C THR A 151 5.75 -4.15 15.31
N LEU A 152 5.60 -3.68 14.08
CA LEU A 152 4.48 -4.04 13.23
C LEU A 152 4.58 -5.49 12.77
N THR A 153 3.45 -6.13 12.53
CA THR A 153 3.42 -7.44 11.91
C THR A 153 3.91 -7.39 10.47
N LEU A 154 4.68 -8.40 10.07
CA LEU A 154 5.07 -8.62 8.67
C LEU A 154 4.18 -9.68 7.98
N ASN A 155 3.18 -10.21 8.69
CA ASN A 155 2.27 -11.22 8.15
C ASN A 155 1.53 -10.69 6.90
N GLY A 156 1.68 -11.37 5.78
CA GLY A 156 1.07 -10.97 4.49
C GLY A 156 1.92 -10.04 3.64
N LEU A 157 3.05 -9.51 4.17
CA LEU A 157 4.10 -8.95 3.32
C LEU A 157 4.91 -10.10 2.73
N ASP A 158 5.48 -9.86 1.56
CA ASP A 158 6.26 -10.88 0.88
C ASP A 158 7.44 -11.32 1.75
N ALA A 159 7.49 -12.61 2.06
CA ALA A 159 8.54 -13.19 2.91
C ALA A 159 9.92 -13.17 2.24
N ASP A 160 9.96 -12.95 0.92
CA ASP A 160 11.21 -12.94 0.15
C ASP A 160 11.98 -11.62 0.28
N ASP A 161 11.36 -10.57 0.84
CA ASP A 161 12.05 -9.32 1.13
C ASP A 161 11.83 -8.82 2.57
N PRO A 162 12.54 -9.40 3.54
CA PRO A 162 12.48 -8.95 4.93
C PRO A 162 13.02 -7.52 5.13
N ASN A 163 13.60 -6.92 4.10
CA ASN A 163 14.18 -5.59 4.11
C ASN A 163 13.35 -4.58 3.30
N ALA A 164 12.09 -4.90 2.98
CA ALA A 164 11.22 -3.96 2.30
C ALA A 164 11.13 -2.66 3.11
N SER A 165 11.64 -1.59 2.54
CA SER A 165 11.54 -0.25 3.11
C SER A 165 10.21 0.36 2.72
N TRP A 166 9.51 1.01 3.64
CA TRP A 166 8.33 1.73 3.26
C TRP A 166 8.65 3.15 2.75
N GLY A 167 7.79 3.65 1.89
CA GLY A 167 7.82 5.07 1.48
C GLY A 167 6.97 5.92 2.40
N ASP A 168 5.79 5.43 2.78
CA ASP A 168 4.84 6.15 3.58
C ASP A 168 3.79 5.24 4.22
N MET A 169 3.11 5.76 5.26
CA MET A 169 2.01 5.10 5.92
C MET A 169 0.95 6.11 6.34
N SER A 170 -0.31 5.78 6.13
CA SER A 170 -1.43 6.68 6.43
C SER A 170 -2.62 5.89 6.97
N TYR A 171 -3.43 6.53 7.81
CA TYR A 171 -4.64 5.95 8.38
C TYR A 171 -5.87 6.39 7.62
N ASP A 172 -6.84 5.50 7.49
CA ASP A 172 -8.18 5.88 7.06
C ASP A 172 -9.19 5.62 8.17
N SER A 173 -9.57 6.69 8.85
CA SER A 173 -10.54 6.65 9.94
C SER A 173 -11.95 6.27 9.47
N SER A 174 -12.27 6.45 8.20
CA SER A 174 -13.59 6.14 7.64
C SER A 174 -13.86 4.65 7.52
N VAL A 175 -12.81 3.84 7.39
CA VAL A 175 -12.87 2.38 7.28
C VAL A 175 -12.10 1.65 8.37
N GLY A 176 -11.28 2.35 9.17
CA GLY A 176 -10.50 1.76 10.26
C GLY A 176 -9.31 0.92 9.80
N GLU A 177 -8.69 1.31 8.68
CA GLU A 177 -7.57 0.61 8.07
C GLU A 177 -6.32 1.49 7.97
N TRP A 178 -5.16 0.87 8.13
CA TRP A 178 -3.87 1.45 7.77
C TRP A 178 -3.55 1.09 6.32
N TYR A 179 -3.00 2.06 5.60
CA TYR A 179 -2.45 1.91 4.28
C TYR A 179 -0.94 2.17 4.33
N ALA A 180 -0.16 1.35 3.66
CA ALA A 180 1.29 1.50 3.61
C ALA A 180 1.80 1.33 2.18
N ILE A 181 2.81 2.11 1.84
CA ILE A 181 3.53 2.03 0.58
C ILE A 181 4.90 1.44 0.88
N PHE A 182 5.26 0.35 0.21
CA PHE A 182 6.57 -0.28 0.31
C PHE A 182 7.35 -0.11 -0.98
N ASN A 183 8.63 0.18 -0.85
CA ASN A 183 9.57 0.16 -1.97
C ASN A 183 10.15 -1.26 -2.08
N ARG A 184 10.12 -1.84 -3.26
CA ARG A 184 10.61 -3.20 -3.48
C ARG A 184 11.52 -3.32 -4.68
N PRO A 185 12.60 -4.10 -4.58
CA PRO A 185 13.30 -4.57 -5.76
C PRO A 185 12.38 -5.55 -6.51
N LEU A 186 12.17 -5.33 -7.80
CA LEU A 186 11.30 -6.15 -8.66
C LEU A 186 11.98 -7.43 -9.20
N ARG A 187 13.25 -7.64 -8.86
CA ARG A 187 14.00 -8.85 -9.21
C ARG A 187 14.56 -9.52 -7.97
N PRO A 188 14.57 -10.87 -7.94
CA PRO A 188 15.23 -11.57 -6.86
C PRO A 188 16.69 -11.12 -6.76
N GLN A 189 17.16 -10.89 -5.54
CA GLN A 189 18.56 -10.63 -5.29
C GLN A 189 19.39 -11.77 -5.87
N SER A 190 20.42 -11.44 -6.63
CA SER A 190 21.39 -12.43 -7.09
C SER A 190 21.97 -13.16 -5.89
N THR A 191 21.91 -14.50 -5.87
CA THR A 191 22.46 -15.35 -4.83
C THR A 191 24.00 -15.27 -4.72
N THR A 192 24.65 -14.42 -5.51
CA THR A 192 26.09 -14.23 -5.58
C THR A 192 26.63 -13.07 -4.75
N GLY A 193 25.78 -12.44 -3.91
CA GLY A 193 26.24 -11.40 -2.97
C GLY A 193 26.62 -10.06 -3.59
N ASN A 194 26.48 -9.90 -4.89
CA ASN A 194 26.61 -8.61 -5.54
C ASN A 194 25.28 -7.84 -5.38
N VAL A 195 25.39 -6.55 -5.13
CA VAL A 195 24.29 -5.58 -5.12
C VAL A 195 23.29 -5.95 -6.23
N PRO A 196 21.97 -5.95 -5.95
CA PRO A 196 20.97 -6.26 -6.99
C PRO A 196 21.32 -5.49 -8.25
N GLU A 197 21.20 -6.15 -9.40
CA GLU A 197 21.38 -5.45 -10.69
C GLU A 197 20.52 -4.20 -10.64
N ARG A 198 21.18 -3.06 -10.55
CA ARG A 198 20.63 -1.76 -10.25
C ARG A 198 19.44 -1.49 -11.14
N GLY A 199 18.27 -1.22 -10.56
CA GLY A 199 17.30 -0.38 -11.19
C GLY A 199 15.94 -0.85 -11.51
N GLN A 200 15.46 -1.97 -11.08
CA GLN A 200 14.02 -2.21 -11.18
C GLN A 200 13.42 -2.21 -9.77
N TYR A 201 12.91 -1.05 -9.39
CA TYR A 201 12.13 -0.91 -8.18
C TYR A 201 10.67 -0.72 -8.53
N GLY A 202 9.81 -1.33 -7.75
CA GLY A 202 8.38 -1.10 -7.74
C GLY A 202 7.94 -0.47 -6.43
N VAL A 203 6.79 0.15 -6.47
CA VAL A 203 6.10 0.65 -5.29
C VAL A 203 4.86 -0.21 -5.10
N GLU A 204 4.71 -0.78 -3.92
CA GLU A 204 3.58 -1.65 -3.58
C GLU A 204 2.71 -0.99 -2.52
N LEU A 205 1.40 -0.93 -2.79
CA LEU A 205 0.39 -0.44 -1.86
C LEU A 205 -0.25 -1.62 -1.14
N TYR A 206 -0.26 -1.54 0.19
CA TYR A 206 -0.89 -2.51 1.08
C TYR A 206 -1.88 -1.84 2.02
N LYS A 207 -2.75 -2.64 2.62
CA LYS A 207 -3.63 -2.23 3.72
C LYS A 207 -3.73 -3.31 4.79
N ILE A 208 -4.06 -2.89 6.01
CA ILE A 208 -4.30 -3.78 7.16
C ILE A 208 -5.34 -3.16 8.10
N PRO A 209 -6.26 -3.94 8.70
CA PRO A 209 -7.12 -3.45 9.75
C PRO A 209 -6.34 -2.92 10.95
N GLN A 210 -6.79 -1.82 11.56
CA GLN A 210 -6.10 -1.17 12.67
C GLN A 210 -5.75 -2.13 13.82
N ASN A 211 -6.65 -3.03 14.18
CA ASN A 211 -6.46 -3.98 15.28
C ASN A 211 -5.49 -5.12 14.97
N ALA A 212 -5.12 -5.31 13.70
CA ALA A 212 -4.24 -6.38 13.26
C ALA A 212 -2.77 -5.96 13.12
N ILE A 213 -2.48 -4.65 13.11
CA ILE A 213 -1.17 -4.10 12.78
C ILE A 213 -0.02 -4.58 13.68
N PHE A 214 -0.31 -4.91 14.95
CA PHE A 214 0.67 -5.46 15.89
C PHE A 214 0.51 -6.95 16.10
N THR A 215 -0.72 -7.47 15.99
CA THR A 215 -1.06 -8.84 16.36
C THR A 215 -0.89 -9.82 15.21
N GLY A 216 -0.93 -9.34 13.97
CA GLY A 216 -0.98 -10.20 12.78
C GLY A 216 -2.26 -11.05 12.70
N SER A 217 -3.32 -10.67 13.43
CA SER A 217 -4.61 -11.39 13.41
C SER A 217 -5.28 -11.35 12.03
N SER A 218 -4.90 -10.40 11.19
CA SER A 218 -5.15 -10.38 9.76
C SER A 218 -3.83 -10.06 9.05
N PRO A 219 -3.58 -10.61 7.87
CA PRO A 219 -2.38 -10.28 7.10
C PRO A 219 -2.51 -8.89 6.45
N TRP A 220 -1.39 -8.30 6.10
CA TRP A 220 -1.33 -7.23 5.13
C TRP A 220 -1.92 -7.71 3.81
N GLN A 221 -2.76 -6.90 3.21
CA GLN A 221 -3.37 -7.17 1.91
C GLN A 221 -2.74 -6.26 0.87
N GLN A 222 -2.07 -6.85 -0.11
CA GLN A 222 -1.56 -6.11 -1.25
C GLN A 222 -2.73 -5.62 -2.11
N ILE A 223 -2.72 -4.34 -2.43
CA ILE A 223 -3.74 -3.67 -3.25
C ILE A 223 -3.27 -3.60 -4.70
N VAL A 224 -2.05 -3.05 -4.91
CA VAL A 224 -1.49 -2.84 -6.24
C VAL A 224 0.03 -2.79 -6.19
N THR A 225 0.67 -3.22 -7.27
CA THR A 225 2.09 -2.94 -7.56
C THR A 225 2.16 -1.91 -8.68
N MET A 226 2.92 -0.86 -8.46
CA MET A 226 3.25 0.16 -9.46
C MET A 226 4.69 -0.07 -9.89
N ASP A 227 4.87 -0.47 -11.12
CA ASP A 227 6.14 -0.84 -11.73
C ASP A 227 6.31 -0.17 -13.09
N THR A 228 7.27 -0.62 -13.88
CA THR A 228 7.50 -0.16 -15.24
C THR A 228 6.27 -0.25 -16.13
N ASN A 229 5.44 -1.29 -15.96
CA ASN A 229 4.22 -1.44 -16.77
C ASN A 229 3.16 -0.38 -16.40
N SER A 230 3.15 0.04 -15.14
CA SER A 230 2.20 1.04 -14.63
C SER A 230 2.63 2.46 -14.97
N THR A 231 3.93 2.74 -14.95
CA THR A 231 4.48 4.10 -15.00
C THR A 231 5.23 4.40 -16.31
N GLY A 232 5.73 3.38 -16.99
CA GLY A 232 6.62 3.52 -18.14
C GLY A 232 8.08 3.80 -17.76
N PHE A 233 8.40 3.87 -16.46
CA PHE A 233 9.75 4.13 -15.95
C PHE A 233 10.36 2.87 -15.32
N GLU A 234 11.67 2.67 -15.50
CA GLU A 234 12.36 1.50 -14.96
C GLU A 234 12.50 1.53 -13.44
N SER A 235 12.66 2.70 -12.86
CA SER A 235 12.74 2.89 -11.41
C SER A 235 11.52 3.64 -10.89
N ASN A 236 10.85 3.02 -9.93
CA ASN A 236 9.73 3.59 -9.17
C ASN A 236 10.11 3.49 -7.69
N PHE A 237 10.39 4.62 -7.06
CA PHE A 237 10.99 4.60 -5.73
C PHE A 237 10.50 5.76 -4.87
N ILE A 238 10.35 5.53 -3.57
CA ILE A 238 9.85 6.48 -2.58
C ILE A 238 8.56 7.15 -3.04
N ALA A 239 7.44 6.61 -2.61
CA ALA A 239 6.15 7.22 -2.81
C ALA A 239 5.59 7.74 -1.48
N GLY A 240 4.77 8.79 -1.55
CA GLY A 240 4.07 9.36 -0.43
C GLY A 240 2.58 9.52 -0.73
N PHE A 241 1.74 9.33 0.26
CA PHE A 241 0.30 9.56 0.15
C PHE A 241 -0.03 11.05 0.07
N VAL A 242 -1.07 11.37 -0.68
CA VAL A 242 -1.81 12.61 -0.53
C VAL A 242 -2.88 12.38 0.54
N HIS A 243 -2.67 12.95 1.70
CA HIS A 243 -3.57 12.85 2.85
C HIS A 243 -3.92 14.24 3.37
N ASP A 244 -4.85 14.35 4.31
CA ASP A 244 -5.12 15.61 4.96
C ASP A 244 -3.95 16.04 5.87
N MET A 245 -4.05 17.23 6.46
CA MET A 245 -2.98 17.76 7.30
C MET A 245 -2.74 16.95 8.59
N TRP A 246 -3.57 15.99 8.91
CA TRP A 246 -3.45 15.10 10.08
C TRP A 246 -3.01 13.67 9.71
N GLY A 247 -2.66 13.44 8.45
CA GLY A 247 -2.21 12.12 7.98
C GLY A 247 -3.33 11.12 7.75
N ASN A 248 -4.58 11.59 7.55
CA ASN A 248 -5.74 10.72 7.33
C ASN A 248 -6.10 10.69 5.83
N LEU A 249 -6.40 9.51 5.31
CA LEU A 249 -6.87 9.31 3.93
C LEU A 249 -8.39 9.47 3.85
N ASN A 250 -9.29 9.16 3.75
CA ASN A 250 -10.74 9.25 3.63
C ASN A 250 -11.23 8.62 2.32
N VAL A 251 -10.86 7.36 2.12
CA VAL A 251 -11.23 6.58 0.91
C VAL A 251 -12.74 6.41 0.74
N LYS A 252 -13.51 6.55 1.81
CA LYS A 252 -14.99 6.46 1.73
C LYS A 252 -15.61 7.66 1.01
N SER A 253 -15.07 8.86 1.24
CA SER A 253 -15.52 10.09 0.59
C SER A 253 -14.77 10.37 -0.71
N TYR A 254 -13.53 9.90 -0.79
CA TYR A 254 -12.65 10.03 -1.95
C TYR A 254 -12.16 8.64 -2.34
N PRO A 255 -12.89 7.89 -3.18
CA PRO A 255 -12.60 6.49 -3.47
C PRO A 255 -11.28 6.28 -4.24
N THR A 256 -10.53 7.34 -4.48
CA THR A 256 -9.24 7.30 -5.13
C THR A 256 -8.14 7.65 -4.14
N ILE A 257 -7.23 6.71 -3.87
CA ILE A 257 -6.00 7.00 -3.12
C ILE A 257 -5.05 7.71 -4.08
N GLN A 258 -4.70 8.93 -3.74
CA GLN A 258 -3.69 9.71 -4.46
C GLN A 258 -2.34 9.58 -3.77
N MET A 259 -1.29 9.51 -4.58
CA MET A 259 0.09 9.46 -4.10
C MET A 259 1.02 10.11 -5.11
N TYR A 260 2.21 10.46 -4.67
CA TYR A 260 3.30 10.86 -5.55
C TYR A 260 4.42 9.84 -5.43
N THR A 261 4.99 9.42 -6.53
CA THR A 261 6.16 8.55 -6.56
C THR A 261 7.30 9.21 -7.31
N SER A 262 8.51 8.96 -6.89
CA SER A 262 9.70 9.32 -7.64
C SER A 262 9.94 8.26 -8.71
N VAL A 263 10.10 8.69 -9.96
CA VAL A 263 10.40 7.82 -11.10
C VAL A 263 11.65 8.27 -11.81
N SER A 264 12.40 7.35 -12.36
CA SER A 264 13.63 7.65 -13.09
C SER A 264 13.77 6.80 -14.35
N TYR A 265 14.36 7.41 -15.38
CA TYR A 265 14.69 6.79 -16.66
C TYR A 265 15.89 7.50 -17.30
N PRO A 266 17.01 6.85 -17.61
CA PRO A 266 17.38 5.48 -17.20
C PRO A 266 17.75 5.41 -15.72
N GLN A 267 18.16 4.22 -15.25
CA GLN A 267 18.46 3.88 -13.85
C GLN A 267 19.29 4.92 -13.10
N PRO A 268 18.89 5.29 -11.87
CA PRO A 268 19.73 6.10 -11.01
C PRO A 268 20.97 5.31 -10.60
N THR A 269 22.13 5.91 -10.69
CA THR A 269 23.39 5.38 -10.22
C THR A 269 23.70 5.91 -8.83
N TRP A 270 22.87 5.58 -7.84
CA TRP A 270 23.09 6.06 -6.45
C TRP A 270 24.47 5.77 -5.89
N ASP A 271 25.02 4.61 -6.30
CA ASP A 271 26.29 4.12 -5.82
C ASP A 271 27.40 4.29 -6.85
N ALA A 272 27.16 5.01 -7.95
CA ALA A 272 28.22 5.33 -8.87
C ALA A 272 29.19 6.26 -8.16
N THR A 273 30.41 5.78 -7.95
CA THR A 273 31.50 6.68 -7.59
C THR A 273 31.64 7.75 -8.69
N PRO A 274 32.12 8.96 -8.36
CA PRO A 274 32.32 10.02 -9.38
C PRO A 274 33.16 9.56 -10.59
N ALA A 275 33.94 8.50 -10.47
CA ALA A 275 34.73 7.90 -11.55
C ALA A 275 33.91 6.95 -12.44
N GLU A 276 32.84 6.36 -11.93
CA GLU A 276 31.92 5.47 -12.67
C GLU A 276 30.75 6.24 -13.30
N ALA A 277 30.42 7.38 -12.75
CA ALA A 277 29.58 8.37 -13.38
C ALA A 277 30.35 9.02 -14.54
N GLY A 278 30.53 8.30 -15.64
CA GLY A 278 31.11 8.87 -16.86
C GLY A 278 30.38 10.17 -17.23
N SER A 279 31.01 11.03 -17.98
CA SER A 279 30.53 12.39 -18.32
C SER A 279 29.17 12.46 -19.01
N SER A 280 28.56 11.34 -19.35
CA SER A 280 27.17 11.21 -19.83
C SER A 280 26.17 10.70 -18.77
N ALA A 281 26.63 10.29 -17.61
CA ALA A 281 25.78 9.91 -16.46
C ALA A 281 25.20 11.13 -15.71
N SER A 282 25.46 12.28 -16.26
CA SER A 282 24.77 13.46 -15.84
C SER A 282 23.28 13.20 -15.92
N LEU A 283 22.63 13.21 -14.88
CA LEU A 283 21.18 13.34 -14.81
C LEU A 283 20.45 12.03 -14.48
N ASN A 284 20.72 11.52 -13.31
CA ASN A 284 19.69 10.87 -12.54
C ASN A 284 18.61 11.91 -12.25
N THR A 285 17.82 12.21 -13.26
CA THR A 285 16.71 13.12 -13.08
C THR A 285 15.56 12.32 -12.53
N TRP A 286 15.30 12.47 -11.24
CA TRP A 286 14.08 12.00 -10.64
C TRP A 286 12.92 12.93 -11.04
N ILE A 287 11.86 12.30 -11.49
CA ILE A 287 10.61 12.96 -11.79
C ILE A 287 9.62 12.60 -10.69
N ILE A 288 8.97 13.57 -10.11
CA ILE A 288 7.85 13.33 -9.20
C ILE A 288 6.60 13.14 -10.05
N MET A 289 6.05 11.93 -10.03
CA MET A 289 4.89 11.55 -10.80
C MET A 289 3.66 11.38 -9.91
N PRO A 290 2.55 12.07 -10.20
CA PRO A 290 1.30 11.81 -9.51
C PRO A 290 0.76 10.46 -9.96
N MET A 291 0.35 9.66 -8.98
CA MET A 291 -0.31 8.37 -9.17
C MET A 291 -1.66 8.40 -8.48
N SER A 292 -2.63 7.76 -9.05
CA SER A 292 -3.91 7.53 -8.38
C SER A 292 -4.30 6.07 -8.50
N TRP A 293 -4.69 5.50 -7.39
CA TRP A 293 -5.32 4.20 -7.36
C TRP A 293 -6.79 4.38 -6.97
N ALA A 294 -7.68 3.93 -7.82
CA ALA A 294 -9.08 3.74 -7.47
C ALA A 294 -9.32 2.24 -7.34
N PRO A 295 -10.13 1.78 -6.39
CA PRO A 295 -10.66 0.44 -6.43
C PRO A 295 -11.22 0.23 -7.84
N GLN A 296 -10.68 -0.75 -8.56
CA GLN A 296 -11.25 -1.08 -9.85
C GLN A 296 -12.69 -1.53 -9.59
N THR A 297 -13.64 -0.68 -9.91
CA THR A 297 -15.02 -1.11 -10.03
C THR A 297 -15.08 -1.93 -11.31
N SER A 298 -14.90 -3.22 -11.18
CA SER A 298 -15.23 -4.13 -12.26
C SER A 298 -16.73 -4.02 -12.52
N PRO A 299 -17.20 -3.94 -13.75
CA PRO A 299 -18.62 -4.06 -14.03
C PRO A 299 -19.15 -5.33 -13.39
N ALA A 300 -20.18 -5.20 -12.59
CA ALA A 300 -20.88 -6.33 -12.01
C ALA A 300 -21.70 -7.04 -13.09
N LEU A 301 -21.44 -8.31 -13.30
CA LEU A 301 -22.15 -9.17 -14.22
C LEU A 301 -23.16 -10.03 -13.48
N PRO A 302 -24.44 -10.06 -13.83
CA PRO A 302 -25.39 -10.97 -13.21
C PRO A 302 -25.01 -12.41 -13.55
N LEU A 303 -24.86 -13.26 -12.54
CA LEU A 303 -24.72 -14.69 -12.72
C LEU A 303 -26.11 -15.30 -12.88
N ASN A 304 -26.56 -15.43 -14.09
CA ASN A 304 -27.92 -15.89 -14.41
C ASN A 304 -28.03 -17.41 -14.26
N ARG A 305 -28.99 -17.88 -13.47
CA ARG A 305 -29.36 -19.29 -13.37
C ARG A 305 -30.61 -19.54 -14.22
N TYR A 306 -30.46 -20.43 -15.20
CA TYR A 306 -31.52 -20.85 -16.09
C TYR A 306 -31.86 -22.31 -15.87
N PHE A 307 -33.12 -22.70 -16.13
CA PHE A 307 -33.61 -24.06 -16.06
C PHE A 307 -34.53 -24.38 -17.23
N ASN A 308 -34.42 -25.57 -17.80
CA ASN A 308 -35.23 -26.01 -18.93
C ASN A 308 -36.27 -27.11 -18.58
N GLY A 309 -36.45 -27.37 -17.28
CA GLY A 309 -37.32 -28.45 -16.79
C GLY A 309 -36.56 -29.74 -16.48
N THR A 310 -35.26 -29.85 -16.86
CA THR A 310 -34.45 -31.02 -16.63
C THR A 310 -33.08 -30.67 -16.05
N VAL A 311 -32.40 -29.68 -16.62
CA VAL A 311 -31.04 -29.27 -16.25
C VAL A 311 -30.94 -27.77 -16.14
N HIS A 312 -29.99 -27.32 -15.31
CA HIS A 312 -29.65 -25.91 -15.17
C HIS A 312 -28.49 -25.51 -16.11
N GLU A 313 -28.42 -24.25 -16.43
CA GLU A 313 -27.29 -23.60 -17.03
C GLU A 313 -27.04 -22.28 -16.31
N VAL A 314 -25.82 -22.04 -15.88
CA VAL A 314 -25.42 -20.83 -15.14
C VAL A 314 -24.40 -20.07 -15.95
N THR A 315 -24.69 -18.83 -16.29
CA THR A 315 -23.79 -18.00 -17.11
C THR A 315 -24.05 -16.51 -16.89
N THR A 316 -23.00 -15.71 -17.08
CA THR A 316 -23.11 -14.24 -17.17
C THR A 316 -23.45 -13.78 -18.58
N GLY A 317 -23.38 -14.66 -19.54
CA GLY A 317 -23.76 -14.43 -20.93
C GLY A 317 -25.24 -14.62 -21.22
N SER A 318 -25.59 -14.48 -22.48
CA SER A 318 -26.94 -14.84 -22.99
C SER A 318 -26.95 -16.26 -23.51
N ILE A 319 -27.93 -17.02 -23.12
CA ILE A 319 -28.14 -18.38 -23.67
C ILE A 319 -29.09 -18.38 -24.87
N SER A 320 -28.92 -19.36 -25.74
CA SER A 320 -29.88 -19.57 -26.82
C SER A 320 -31.23 -20.08 -26.29
N GLN A 321 -32.30 -19.39 -26.63
CA GLN A 321 -33.65 -19.79 -26.21
C GLN A 321 -34.11 -21.11 -26.82
N ASN A 322 -33.36 -21.67 -27.79
CA ASN A 322 -33.71 -22.90 -28.49
C ASN A 322 -33.68 -24.17 -27.60
N GLY A 323 -33.08 -24.09 -26.40
CA GLY A 323 -33.02 -25.20 -25.44
C GLY A 323 -34.16 -25.26 -24.43
N GLY A 324 -35.14 -24.37 -24.52
CA GLY A 324 -36.26 -24.30 -23.56
C GLY A 324 -35.90 -23.71 -22.19
N PHE A 325 -34.69 -23.15 -22.05
CA PHE A 325 -34.22 -22.55 -20.82
C PHE A 325 -35.00 -21.28 -20.47
N ARG A 326 -35.34 -21.15 -19.20
CA ARG A 326 -35.98 -19.97 -18.63
C ARG A 326 -35.16 -19.49 -17.43
N LEU A 327 -35.01 -18.18 -17.30
CA LEU A 327 -34.34 -17.58 -16.14
C LEU A 327 -35.11 -17.92 -14.86
N GLU A 328 -34.47 -18.59 -13.92
CA GLU A 328 -35.00 -18.84 -12.58
C GLU A 328 -34.65 -17.70 -11.61
N GLY A 329 -33.45 -17.15 -11.73
CA GLY A 329 -32.99 -16.07 -10.87
C GLY A 329 -31.53 -15.69 -11.12
N VAL A 330 -31.09 -14.71 -10.33
CA VAL A 330 -29.70 -14.24 -10.30
C VAL A 330 -29.20 -14.48 -8.87
N PRO A 331 -28.47 -15.57 -8.61
CA PRO A 331 -27.90 -15.85 -7.29
C PRO A 331 -26.98 -14.75 -6.76
N GLY A 332 -26.38 -13.99 -7.66
CA GLY A 332 -25.52 -12.85 -7.31
C GLY A 332 -24.83 -12.26 -8.51
N TYR A 333 -24.00 -11.27 -8.25
CA TYR A 333 -23.21 -10.61 -9.27
C TYR A 333 -21.72 -10.90 -9.07
N VAL A 334 -21.01 -11.19 -10.16
CA VAL A 334 -19.58 -11.42 -10.23
C VAL A 334 -18.89 -10.25 -10.91
N ASP A 335 -17.62 -10.06 -10.66
CA ASP A 335 -16.83 -9.03 -11.34
C ASP A 335 -16.46 -9.46 -12.77
N ALA A 336 -16.54 -8.55 -13.73
CA ALA A 336 -16.15 -8.82 -15.12
C ALA A 336 -14.62 -8.99 -15.29
N ASN A 337 -13.84 -8.37 -14.38
CA ASN A 337 -12.39 -8.39 -14.41
C ASN A 337 -11.83 -8.88 -13.08
N PRO A 338 -10.64 -9.54 -13.07
CA PRO A 338 -10.03 -9.98 -11.84
C PRO A 338 -9.63 -8.78 -10.98
N LEU A 339 -9.99 -8.83 -9.71
CA LEU A 339 -9.46 -7.93 -8.70
C LEU A 339 -8.29 -8.66 -8.03
N ARG A 340 -7.08 -8.18 -8.28
CA ARG A 340 -5.82 -8.88 -7.93
C ARG A 340 -5.76 -9.23 -6.44
N GLY A 341 -5.58 -10.51 -6.15
CA GLY A 341 -5.49 -11.04 -4.78
C GLY A 341 -6.81 -11.10 -4.00
N ALA A 342 -7.90 -10.56 -4.55
CA ALA A 342 -9.20 -10.55 -3.87
C ALA A 342 -10.22 -11.49 -4.51
N THR A 343 -10.06 -11.85 -5.79
CA THR A 343 -11.03 -12.65 -6.53
C THR A 343 -10.43 -13.91 -7.14
N VAL A 344 -11.30 -14.90 -7.33
CA VAL A 344 -11.01 -16.16 -8.03
C VAL A 344 -11.87 -16.25 -9.28
N PRO A 345 -11.34 -16.78 -10.41
CA PRO A 345 -12.10 -16.96 -11.61
C PRO A 345 -13.17 -18.05 -11.44
N LEU A 346 -14.33 -17.83 -12.05
CA LEU A 346 -15.38 -18.83 -12.21
C LEU A 346 -15.41 -19.27 -13.67
N TYR A 347 -15.27 -20.54 -13.89
CA TYR A 347 -15.29 -21.14 -15.24
C TYR A 347 -16.62 -21.83 -15.48
N GLY A 348 -17.27 -21.50 -16.60
CA GLY A 348 -18.41 -22.24 -17.13
C GLY A 348 -17.92 -23.54 -17.77
N CYS A 349 -18.50 -24.65 -17.38
CA CYS A 349 -18.09 -26.01 -17.72
C CYS A 349 -19.26 -26.81 -18.23
N LYS A 350 -18.97 -27.84 -19.02
CA LYS A 350 -19.99 -28.79 -19.50
C LYS A 350 -19.52 -30.23 -19.43
N ALA A 351 -20.17 -31.02 -18.59
CA ALA A 351 -19.98 -32.45 -18.52
C ALA A 351 -20.96 -33.20 -19.45
N GLY A 352 -20.44 -34.11 -20.20
CA GLY A 352 -21.24 -34.87 -21.15
C GLY A 352 -22.00 -34.01 -22.15
N GLN A 353 -23.29 -34.32 -22.37
CA GLN A 353 -24.12 -33.61 -23.35
C GLN A 353 -25.00 -32.50 -22.79
N SER A 354 -25.33 -32.57 -21.49
CA SER A 354 -26.39 -31.71 -20.92
C SER A 354 -26.13 -31.16 -19.54
N ASP A 355 -25.08 -31.55 -18.83
CA ASP A 355 -24.81 -31.05 -17.51
C ASP A 355 -23.87 -29.86 -17.56
N TYR A 356 -24.31 -28.70 -17.08
CA TYR A 356 -23.54 -27.46 -17.03
C TYR A 356 -23.21 -27.12 -15.60
N PHE A 357 -21.97 -26.73 -15.31
CA PHE A 357 -21.55 -26.39 -13.98
C PHE A 357 -20.53 -25.27 -13.93
N ILE A 358 -20.37 -24.64 -12.78
CA ILE A 358 -19.33 -23.67 -12.51
C ILE A 358 -18.21 -24.35 -11.73
N SER A 359 -16.95 -24.09 -12.13
CA SER A 359 -15.75 -24.63 -11.48
C SER A 359 -14.73 -23.54 -11.19
N LEU A 360 -13.90 -23.75 -10.18
CA LEU A 360 -12.68 -22.96 -9.93
C LEU A 360 -11.48 -23.48 -10.73
N ASP A 361 -11.58 -24.69 -11.27
CA ASP A 361 -10.53 -25.28 -12.10
C ASP A 361 -10.61 -24.78 -13.55
N VAL A 362 -9.51 -24.17 -14.03
CA VAL A 362 -9.38 -23.68 -15.41
C VAL A 362 -9.58 -24.75 -16.47
N ASN A 363 -9.35 -26.02 -16.11
CA ASN A 363 -9.56 -27.18 -16.97
C ASN A 363 -10.93 -27.85 -16.75
N CYS A 364 -11.83 -27.21 -15.99
CA CYS A 364 -13.17 -27.75 -15.73
C CYS A 364 -13.16 -29.20 -15.20
N GLU A 365 -12.22 -29.56 -14.33
CA GLU A 365 -12.09 -30.89 -13.74
C GLU A 365 -11.92 -32.01 -14.78
N GLY A 366 -11.41 -31.65 -15.96
CA GLY A 366 -11.23 -32.56 -17.11
C GLY A 366 -12.39 -32.55 -18.09
N GLU A 367 -13.43 -31.77 -17.83
CA GLU A 367 -14.60 -31.63 -18.69
C GLU A 367 -14.45 -30.46 -19.70
N ARG A 368 -15.45 -30.22 -20.52
CA ARG A 368 -15.38 -29.19 -21.54
C ARG A 368 -15.49 -27.79 -20.92
N VAL A 369 -14.46 -26.96 -21.15
CA VAL A 369 -14.48 -25.54 -20.79
C VAL A 369 -15.34 -24.74 -21.77
N LEU A 370 -16.27 -23.93 -21.27
CA LEU A 370 -17.12 -23.02 -22.05
C LEU A 370 -16.56 -21.61 -22.06
N GLY A 371 -15.92 -21.18 -20.98
CA GLY A 371 -15.31 -19.87 -20.83
C GLY A 371 -15.25 -19.41 -19.39
N THR A 372 -14.74 -18.19 -19.17
CA THR A 372 -14.79 -17.54 -17.87
C THR A 372 -16.10 -16.79 -17.73
N GLU A 373 -16.84 -17.07 -16.65
CA GLU A 373 -18.11 -16.40 -16.32
C GLU A 373 -17.90 -15.08 -15.58
N GLY A 374 -16.74 -14.90 -14.99
CA GLY A 374 -16.37 -13.73 -14.20
C GLY A 374 -15.54 -14.11 -13.00
N TYR A 375 -15.52 -13.23 -12.00
CA TYR A 375 -14.66 -13.37 -10.82
C TYR A 375 -15.47 -13.18 -9.54
N ALA A 376 -15.41 -14.17 -8.66
CA ALA A 376 -16.00 -14.10 -7.31
C ALA A 376 -14.93 -13.69 -6.30
N TYR A 377 -15.31 -13.11 -5.16
CA TYR A 377 -14.37 -12.83 -4.08
C TYR A 377 -13.95 -14.15 -3.41
N ALA A 378 -12.65 -14.32 -3.17
CA ALA A 378 -12.11 -15.52 -2.53
C ALA A 378 -12.51 -15.63 -1.05
N HIS A 379 -12.69 -14.48 -0.39
CA HIS A 379 -13.04 -14.36 1.03
C HIS A 379 -14.03 -13.22 1.25
N PRO A 380 -14.80 -13.23 2.35
CA PRO A 380 -15.61 -12.08 2.75
C PRO A 380 -14.73 -10.84 2.96
N ILE A 381 -15.12 -9.71 2.40
CA ILE A 381 -14.42 -8.44 2.56
C ILE A 381 -15.20 -7.56 3.55
N SER A 382 -14.49 -7.07 4.58
CA SER A 382 -15.10 -6.20 5.58
C SER A 382 -15.66 -4.93 4.93
N GLY A 383 -16.92 -4.60 5.26
CA GLY A 383 -17.60 -3.45 4.69
C GLY A 383 -18.30 -3.69 3.34
N MET A 384 -18.15 -4.87 2.74
CA MET A 384 -18.90 -5.28 1.55
C MET A 384 -20.06 -6.20 1.94
N ASN A 385 -21.22 -6.02 1.30
CA ASN A 385 -22.33 -6.95 1.43
C ASN A 385 -22.10 -8.11 0.47
N LEU A 386 -21.44 -9.17 0.95
CA LEU A 386 -21.13 -10.36 0.18
C LEU A 386 -21.85 -11.57 0.74
N VAL A 387 -22.36 -12.42 -0.14
CA VAL A 387 -22.97 -13.71 0.19
C VAL A 387 -22.16 -14.84 -0.41
N ALA A 388 -22.07 -15.97 0.29
CA ALA A 388 -21.40 -17.16 -0.21
C ALA A 388 -22.14 -17.74 -1.41
N LEU A 389 -21.40 -18.19 -2.43
CA LEU A 389 -21.90 -18.86 -3.62
C LEU A 389 -21.43 -20.33 -3.62
N TYR A 390 -22.35 -21.24 -3.71
CA TYR A 390 -22.07 -22.68 -3.69
C TYR A 390 -22.39 -23.33 -5.04
N ARG A 391 -21.57 -24.30 -5.45
CA ARG A 391 -21.97 -25.29 -6.45
C ARG A 391 -22.80 -26.37 -5.76
N CYS A 392 -23.92 -26.68 -6.37
CA CYS A 392 -24.91 -27.63 -5.88
C CYS A 392 -25.15 -28.74 -6.90
N SER A 393 -25.50 -29.95 -6.45
CA SER A 393 -25.78 -31.08 -7.33
C SER A 393 -27.06 -31.80 -6.93
N THR A 394 -27.87 -32.10 -7.93
CA THR A 394 -29.02 -33.02 -7.80
C THR A 394 -28.65 -34.50 -8.00
N GLY A 395 -27.35 -34.77 -8.31
CA GLY A 395 -26.83 -36.08 -8.63
C GLY A 395 -26.71 -36.37 -10.13
N TYR A 396 -27.36 -35.59 -10.99
CA TYR A 396 -27.29 -35.68 -12.45
C TYR A 396 -27.24 -34.30 -13.15
N ASP A 397 -27.30 -33.24 -12.39
CA ASP A 397 -27.34 -31.87 -12.84
C ASP A 397 -26.74 -30.96 -11.77
N HIS A 398 -26.07 -29.89 -12.19
CA HIS A 398 -25.47 -28.92 -11.30
C HIS A 398 -26.11 -27.53 -11.44
N PHE A 399 -26.13 -26.78 -10.35
CA PHE A 399 -26.56 -25.39 -10.32
C PHE A 399 -25.77 -24.61 -9.27
N VAL A 400 -25.98 -23.30 -9.17
CA VAL A 400 -25.41 -22.48 -8.11
C VAL A 400 -26.48 -21.90 -7.22
N SER A 401 -26.17 -21.77 -5.93
CA SER A 401 -27.07 -21.20 -4.93
C SER A 401 -26.28 -20.42 -3.87
N THR A 402 -26.92 -19.43 -3.26
CA THR A 402 -26.41 -18.75 -2.06
C THR A 402 -26.89 -19.40 -0.77
N ALA A 403 -27.78 -20.39 -0.84
CA ALA A 403 -28.20 -21.16 0.31
C ALA A 403 -27.12 -22.21 0.66
N PRO A 404 -26.62 -22.26 1.90
CA PRO A 404 -25.56 -23.17 2.29
C PRO A 404 -25.97 -24.66 2.24
N ASP A 405 -27.27 -24.91 2.28
CA ASP A 405 -27.86 -26.25 2.12
C ASP A 405 -28.24 -26.58 0.67
N CYS A 406 -27.81 -25.72 -0.29
CA CYS A 406 -28.10 -25.90 -1.70
C CYS A 406 -29.61 -26.14 -1.99
N GLU A 407 -30.48 -25.39 -1.31
CA GLU A 407 -31.94 -25.51 -1.46
C GLU A 407 -32.45 -26.92 -1.17
N GLY A 408 -31.77 -27.63 -0.25
CA GLY A 408 -32.07 -29.03 0.13
C GLY A 408 -31.40 -30.06 -0.79
N GLN A 409 -30.50 -29.65 -1.68
CA GLN A 409 -29.70 -30.54 -2.52
C GLN A 409 -28.29 -30.72 -1.94
N LYS A 410 -27.45 -31.51 -2.60
CA LYS A 410 -26.08 -31.71 -2.18
C LYS A 410 -25.21 -30.48 -2.49
N THR A 411 -24.51 -29.95 -1.48
CA THR A 411 -23.48 -28.94 -1.66
C THR A 411 -22.19 -29.65 -2.09
N ASP A 412 -21.67 -29.27 -3.25
CA ASP A 412 -20.42 -29.83 -3.77
C ASP A 412 -19.21 -28.97 -3.37
N GLU A 413 -19.29 -27.67 -3.58
CA GLU A 413 -18.16 -26.79 -3.38
C GLU A 413 -18.58 -25.35 -3.03
N LEU A 414 -17.78 -24.64 -2.22
CA LEU A 414 -17.85 -23.20 -2.06
C LEU A 414 -17.06 -22.54 -3.22
N LEU A 415 -17.72 -21.84 -4.10
CA LEU A 415 -17.12 -21.17 -5.25
C LEU A 415 -16.50 -19.80 -4.91
N GLY A 416 -16.88 -19.21 -3.78
CA GLY A 416 -16.45 -17.89 -3.38
C GLY A 416 -17.60 -17.04 -2.83
N PHE A 417 -17.46 -15.73 -2.93
CA PHE A 417 -18.44 -14.77 -2.43
C PHE A 417 -18.82 -13.79 -3.54
N VAL A 418 -20.08 -13.42 -3.62
CA VAL A 418 -20.66 -12.55 -4.66
C VAL A 418 -21.48 -11.43 -4.03
N THR A 419 -21.66 -10.33 -4.73
CA THR A 419 -22.63 -9.31 -4.33
C THR A 419 -24.05 -9.82 -4.62
N PRO A 420 -25.00 -9.69 -3.66
CA PRO A 420 -26.36 -10.17 -3.83
C PRO A 420 -27.19 -9.37 -4.84
#